data_99fffaff1efd1ba2380704f442793ce6
#
_entry.id   99fffaff1efd1ba2380704f442793ce6
#
_cell.length_a   1.000
_cell.length_b   1.000
_cell.length_c   1.000
_cell.angle_alpha   90.00
_cell.angle_beta   90.00
_cell.angle_gamma   90.00
#
_symmetry.space_group_name_H-M   'P 1'
#
loop_
_entity.id
_entity.type
_entity.pdbx_description
1 polymer ?
#
loop_
_entity_poly.entity_id
_entity_poly.type
_entity_poly.pdbx_seq_one_letter_code
_entity_poly.pdbx_strand_id
1 'polypeptide(L)'
;MKVEIWSDIMCPFCYIGKRRFEAGLAQFAHQDEVEVIYRSFQLDANASKDPEHDVYGLVASKYGVSREQSIQMHAGLVQQAAELGLEYNFEHAIPANSFDAHRLIHFGAAHGKRTEVAELLFKAYFTDSKHIAKMETLKGIAADAGLDPEALEVALNSDAYKQEVLAECAEANQLGANGVPFFVVNRKYAVSGAQQSDVFLDVLNKSWEEVKPLIILDPSSSGKDGQVCTDDACGIGEAE
;
A
#
# COMPACT_ATOMS: atom_id res chain seq x y z
N MET A 1 1.39 15.57 -1.01
CA MET A 1 0.37 14.72 -1.69
C MET A 1 0.31 13.38 -1.01
N LYS A 2 -0.87 12.73 -0.90
CA LYS A 2 -1.03 11.42 -0.25
C LYS A 2 -1.45 10.36 -1.24
N VAL A 3 -0.79 9.20 -1.20
CA VAL A 3 -1.16 8.01 -1.97
C VAL A 3 -1.42 6.86 -1.01
N GLU A 4 -2.63 6.33 -1.02
CA GLU A 4 -3.04 5.20 -0.20
C GLU A 4 -3.16 3.97 -1.10
N ILE A 5 -2.57 2.85 -0.67
CA ILE A 5 -2.44 1.63 -1.47
C ILE A 5 -3.06 0.47 -0.70
N TRP A 6 -4.28 0.09 -1.07
CA TRP A 6 -4.88 -1.15 -0.55
C TRP A 6 -4.24 -2.34 -1.24
N SER A 7 -3.74 -3.25 -0.44
CA SER A 7 -3.05 -4.44 -0.94
C SER A 7 -3.20 -5.63 0.01
N ASP A 8 -3.03 -6.83 -0.52
CA ASP A 8 -2.91 -8.06 0.26
C ASP A 8 -1.54 -8.68 0.00
N ILE A 9 -0.88 -9.14 1.06
CA ILE A 9 0.42 -9.80 0.98
C ILE A 9 0.39 -11.07 0.11
N MET A 10 -0.78 -11.73 0.05
CA MET A 10 -1.00 -12.92 -0.76
C MET A 10 -1.21 -12.62 -2.26
N CYS A 11 -1.35 -11.35 -2.64
CA CYS A 11 -1.64 -10.96 -4.02
C CYS A 11 -0.37 -10.70 -4.83
N PRO A 12 -0.04 -11.52 -5.86
CA PRO A 12 1.16 -11.31 -6.66
C PRO A 12 1.14 -9.98 -7.42
N PHE A 13 -0.03 -9.54 -7.85
CA PHE A 13 -0.17 -8.25 -8.51
C PHE A 13 0.06 -7.07 -7.57
N CYS A 14 -0.10 -7.25 -6.24
CA CYS A 14 0.19 -6.18 -5.28
C CYS A 14 1.69 -5.86 -5.22
N TYR A 15 2.55 -6.87 -5.25
CA TYR A 15 4.00 -6.66 -5.26
C TYR A 15 4.49 -6.13 -6.62
N ILE A 16 3.97 -6.64 -7.74
CA ILE A 16 4.19 -6.09 -9.09
C ILE A 16 3.73 -4.63 -9.16
N GLY A 17 2.51 -4.34 -8.69
CA GLY A 17 1.94 -3.00 -8.67
C GLY A 17 2.74 -2.02 -7.81
N LYS A 18 3.28 -2.48 -6.68
CA LYS A 18 4.21 -1.73 -5.84
C LYS A 18 5.43 -1.28 -6.64
N ARG A 19 6.12 -2.18 -7.34
CA ARG A 19 7.31 -1.84 -8.15
C ARG A 19 6.98 -0.89 -9.30
N ARG A 20 5.86 -1.10 -9.98
CA ARG A 20 5.41 -0.20 -11.07
C ARG A 20 5.06 1.19 -10.56
N PHE A 21 4.39 1.27 -9.41
CA PHE A 21 4.11 2.54 -8.74
C PHE A 21 5.41 3.25 -8.33
N GLU A 22 6.34 2.55 -7.70
CA GLU A 22 7.65 3.10 -7.30
C GLU A 22 8.44 3.62 -8.50
N ALA A 23 8.41 2.91 -9.63
CA ALA A 23 9.05 3.34 -10.87
C ALA A 23 8.38 4.61 -11.47
N GLY A 24 7.08 4.75 -11.36
CA GLY A 24 6.36 5.97 -11.73
C GLY A 24 6.64 7.12 -10.78
N LEU A 25 6.65 6.86 -9.47
CA LEU A 25 6.96 7.84 -8.44
C LEU A 25 8.40 8.37 -8.56
N ALA A 26 9.36 7.52 -8.88
CA ALA A 26 10.77 7.93 -9.07
C ALA A 26 10.96 8.90 -10.25
N GLN A 27 10.04 8.94 -11.20
CA GLN A 27 10.04 9.90 -12.32
C GLN A 27 9.25 11.17 -12.01
N PHE A 28 8.52 11.20 -10.90
CA PHE A 28 7.71 12.35 -10.51
C PHE A 28 8.59 13.44 -9.88
N ALA A 29 8.49 14.67 -10.40
CA ALA A 29 9.37 15.79 -10.00
C ALA A 29 9.26 16.17 -8.51
N HIS A 30 8.16 15.82 -7.86
CA HIS A 30 7.87 16.13 -6.46
C HIS A 30 7.74 14.86 -5.60
N GLN A 31 8.51 13.81 -5.91
CA GLN A 31 8.44 12.51 -5.23
C GLN A 31 8.60 12.63 -3.71
N ASP A 32 9.47 13.53 -3.23
CA ASP A 32 9.73 13.74 -1.81
C ASP A 32 8.54 14.37 -1.05
N GLU A 33 7.57 14.92 -1.77
CA GLU A 33 6.35 15.51 -1.23
C GLU A 33 5.16 14.53 -1.23
N VAL A 34 5.43 13.26 -1.57
CA VAL A 34 4.42 12.19 -1.62
C VAL A 34 4.50 11.30 -0.39
N GLU A 35 3.46 11.34 0.43
CA GLU A 35 3.26 10.38 1.52
C GLU A 35 2.59 9.12 0.97
N VAL A 36 3.26 7.96 1.09
CA VAL A 36 2.74 6.66 0.65
C VAL A 36 2.29 5.83 1.86
N ILE A 37 1.04 5.40 1.85
CA ILE A 37 0.43 4.63 2.95
C ILE A 37 -0.11 3.31 2.42
N TYR A 38 0.47 2.20 2.87
CA TYR A 38 -0.09 0.87 2.64
C TYR A 38 -1.28 0.64 3.57
N ARG A 39 -2.40 0.20 2.96
CA ARG A 39 -3.67 -0.12 3.60
C ARG A 39 -3.96 -1.60 3.50
N SER A 40 -4.62 -2.13 4.50
CA SER A 40 -4.99 -3.54 4.57
C SER A 40 -6.14 -3.86 3.63
N PHE A 41 -6.01 -4.99 2.92
CA PHE A 41 -7.09 -5.65 2.21
C PHE A 41 -6.88 -7.16 2.28
N GLN A 42 -7.92 -7.93 2.50
CA GLN A 42 -7.86 -9.38 2.46
C GLN A 42 -8.65 -9.90 1.25
N LEU A 43 -7.97 -10.61 0.33
CA LEU A 43 -8.60 -11.30 -0.80
C LEU A 43 -9.47 -12.47 -0.35
N ASP A 44 -9.12 -13.07 0.79
CA ASP A 44 -9.87 -14.13 1.44
C ASP A 44 -9.71 -14.05 2.96
N ALA A 45 -10.68 -13.44 3.62
CA ALA A 45 -10.71 -13.32 5.07
C ALA A 45 -10.88 -14.68 5.78
N ASN A 46 -11.39 -15.70 5.06
CA ASN A 46 -11.64 -17.03 5.58
C ASN A 46 -10.52 -18.04 5.22
N ALA A 47 -9.44 -17.57 4.61
CA ALA A 47 -8.29 -18.42 4.31
C ALA A 47 -7.79 -19.12 5.58
N SER A 48 -7.40 -20.40 5.46
CA SER A 48 -6.80 -21.13 6.57
C SER A 48 -5.44 -20.55 6.95
N LYS A 49 -5.08 -20.60 8.22
CA LYS A 49 -3.72 -20.31 8.66
C LYS A 49 -2.74 -21.44 8.26
N ASP A 50 -3.21 -22.67 8.20
CA ASP A 50 -2.46 -23.87 7.80
C ASP A 50 -3.23 -24.55 6.64
N PRO A 51 -2.97 -24.18 5.37
CA PRO A 51 -3.69 -24.70 4.23
C PRO A 51 -3.26 -26.14 3.90
N GLU A 52 -4.20 -26.91 3.39
CA GLU A 52 -3.93 -28.29 2.89
C GLU A 52 -3.32 -28.31 1.47
N HIS A 53 -3.47 -27.19 0.73
CA HIS A 53 -3.05 -27.07 -0.65
C HIS A 53 -1.91 -26.06 -0.81
N ASP A 54 -1.00 -26.35 -1.76
CA ASP A 54 -0.06 -25.35 -2.23
C ASP A 54 -0.76 -24.26 -3.09
N VAL A 55 -0.01 -23.23 -3.49
CA VAL A 55 -0.53 -22.11 -4.29
C VAL A 55 -1.19 -22.60 -5.59
N TYR A 56 -0.61 -23.58 -6.26
CA TYR A 56 -1.14 -24.09 -7.53
C TYR A 56 -2.46 -24.83 -7.33
N GLY A 57 -2.56 -25.65 -6.30
CA GLY A 57 -3.79 -26.36 -5.95
C GLY A 57 -4.89 -25.42 -5.51
N LEU A 58 -4.57 -24.39 -4.71
CA LEU A 58 -5.51 -23.37 -4.28
C LEU A 58 -6.12 -22.62 -5.48
N VAL A 59 -5.26 -22.16 -6.41
CA VAL A 59 -5.71 -21.41 -7.60
C VAL A 59 -6.49 -22.32 -8.55
N ALA A 60 -6.05 -23.57 -8.73
CA ALA A 60 -6.77 -24.55 -9.54
C ALA A 60 -8.20 -24.77 -9.01
N SER A 61 -8.34 -24.97 -7.71
CA SER A 61 -9.66 -25.11 -7.05
C SER A 61 -10.51 -23.86 -7.15
N LYS A 62 -9.93 -22.68 -6.89
CA LYS A 62 -10.66 -21.40 -6.88
C LYS A 62 -11.22 -21.00 -8.24
N TYR A 63 -10.48 -21.29 -9.32
CA TYR A 63 -10.86 -20.89 -10.69
C TYR A 63 -11.40 -22.03 -11.54
N GLY A 64 -11.48 -23.25 -11.02
CA GLY A 64 -11.97 -24.42 -11.76
C GLY A 64 -11.08 -24.81 -12.93
N VAL A 65 -9.78 -24.61 -12.81
CA VAL A 65 -8.77 -24.97 -13.84
C VAL A 65 -7.93 -26.18 -13.39
N SER A 66 -7.19 -26.79 -14.31
CA SER A 66 -6.26 -27.86 -13.93
C SER A 66 -5.03 -27.32 -13.20
N ARG A 67 -4.34 -28.19 -12.47
CA ARG A 67 -3.08 -27.82 -11.81
C ARG A 67 -2.03 -27.34 -12.81
N GLU A 68 -1.95 -27.97 -13.97
CA GLU A 68 -1.03 -27.61 -15.05
C GLU A 68 -1.35 -26.21 -15.60
N GLN A 69 -2.64 -25.89 -15.75
CA GLN A 69 -3.08 -24.55 -16.16
C GLN A 69 -2.72 -23.52 -15.08
N SER A 70 -2.91 -23.86 -13.80
CA SER A 70 -2.51 -22.99 -12.69
C SER A 70 -0.99 -22.74 -12.71
N ILE A 71 -0.15 -23.75 -12.93
CA ILE A 71 1.31 -23.59 -13.07
C ILE A 71 1.65 -22.65 -14.24
N GLN A 72 0.99 -22.79 -15.38
CA GLN A 72 1.22 -21.91 -16.54
C GLN A 72 0.83 -20.46 -16.24
N MET A 73 -0.28 -20.22 -15.53
CA MET A 73 -0.68 -18.89 -15.09
C MET A 73 0.38 -18.25 -14.19
N HIS A 74 0.92 -19.03 -13.25
CA HIS A 74 1.97 -18.54 -12.35
C HIS A 74 3.31 -18.30 -13.08
N ALA A 75 3.65 -19.08 -14.09
CA ALA A 75 4.84 -18.84 -14.91
C ALA A 75 4.80 -17.44 -15.58
N GLY A 76 3.64 -17.00 -16.05
CA GLY A 76 3.46 -15.65 -16.58
C GLY A 76 3.65 -14.55 -15.51
N LEU A 77 3.27 -14.84 -14.26
CA LEU A 77 3.50 -13.91 -13.14
C LEU A 77 4.98 -13.84 -12.76
N VAL A 78 5.68 -14.99 -12.74
CA VAL A 78 7.13 -15.05 -12.51
C VAL A 78 7.89 -14.21 -13.52
N GLN A 79 7.53 -14.30 -14.80
CA GLN A 79 8.15 -13.50 -15.85
C GLN A 79 7.90 -12.00 -15.64
N GLN A 80 6.67 -11.59 -15.38
CA GLN A 80 6.36 -10.18 -15.11
C GLN A 80 7.08 -9.63 -13.87
N ALA A 81 7.22 -10.44 -12.82
CA ALA A 81 7.96 -10.10 -11.62
C ALA A 81 9.46 -9.93 -11.91
N ALA A 82 10.05 -10.84 -12.69
CA ALA A 82 11.46 -10.78 -13.06
C ALA A 82 11.82 -9.51 -13.86
N GLU A 83 10.93 -9.04 -14.75
CA GLU A 83 11.11 -7.79 -15.49
C GLU A 83 11.19 -6.57 -14.56
N LEU A 84 10.70 -6.68 -13.32
CA LEU A 84 10.71 -5.64 -12.29
C LEU A 84 11.76 -5.90 -11.18
N GLY A 85 12.65 -6.87 -11.40
CA GLY A 85 13.68 -7.25 -10.43
C GLY A 85 13.14 -8.00 -9.21
N LEU A 86 11.95 -8.60 -9.31
CA LEU A 86 11.35 -9.43 -8.27
C LEU A 86 11.57 -10.90 -8.57
N GLU A 87 11.90 -11.67 -7.54
CA GLU A 87 12.03 -13.13 -7.62
C GLU A 87 10.81 -13.79 -6.95
N TYR A 88 9.96 -14.43 -7.76
CA TYR A 88 8.80 -15.18 -7.27
C TYR A 88 9.06 -16.68 -7.24
N ASN A 89 8.88 -17.28 -6.09
CA ASN A 89 9.08 -18.70 -5.83
C ASN A 89 7.76 -19.39 -5.44
N PHE A 90 6.83 -19.49 -6.39
CA PHE A 90 5.51 -20.10 -6.14
C PHE A 90 5.56 -21.59 -5.83
N GLU A 91 6.62 -22.30 -6.27
CA GLU A 91 6.76 -23.74 -6.02
C GLU A 91 6.81 -24.05 -4.52
N HIS A 92 7.38 -23.13 -3.74
CA HIS A 92 7.55 -23.28 -2.30
C HIS A 92 6.68 -22.32 -1.48
N ALA A 93 5.95 -21.40 -2.12
CA ALA A 93 5.09 -20.44 -1.44
C ALA A 93 3.93 -21.16 -0.72
N ILE A 94 3.69 -20.77 0.53
CA ILE A 94 2.67 -21.36 1.39
C ILE A 94 1.52 -20.39 1.50
N PRO A 95 0.37 -20.64 0.82
CA PRO A 95 -0.79 -19.77 0.96
C PRO A 95 -1.29 -19.80 2.41
N ALA A 96 -1.66 -18.66 2.94
CA ALA A 96 -2.07 -18.56 4.33
C ALA A 96 -3.00 -17.37 4.56
N ASN A 97 -3.66 -17.31 5.72
CA ASN A 97 -4.40 -16.14 6.11
C ASN A 97 -3.46 -14.96 6.37
N SER A 98 -3.67 -13.82 5.70
CA SER A 98 -2.82 -12.63 5.79
C SER A 98 -3.17 -11.67 6.93
N PHE A 99 -4.18 -11.99 7.76
CA PHE A 99 -4.70 -11.07 8.78
C PHE A 99 -3.63 -10.61 9.77
N ASP A 100 -2.85 -11.55 10.33
CA ASP A 100 -1.80 -11.20 11.31
C ASP A 100 -0.61 -10.50 10.64
N ALA A 101 -0.34 -10.76 9.35
CA ALA A 101 0.63 -9.99 8.56
C ALA A 101 0.18 -8.52 8.39
N HIS A 102 -1.11 -8.27 8.14
CA HIS A 102 -1.66 -6.91 8.12
C HIS A 102 -1.57 -6.22 9.49
N ARG A 103 -1.80 -6.95 10.59
CA ARG A 103 -1.60 -6.42 11.95
C ARG A 103 -0.15 -6.04 12.21
N LEU A 104 0.81 -6.81 11.67
CA LEU A 104 2.23 -6.45 11.73
C LEU A 104 2.52 -5.15 10.94
N ILE A 105 1.86 -4.90 9.80
CA ILE A 105 1.98 -3.63 9.07
C ILE A 105 1.50 -2.46 9.95
N HIS A 106 0.40 -2.62 10.68
CA HIS A 106 -0.09 -1.59 11.61
C HIS A 106 0.84 -1.41 12.81
N PHE A 107 1.38 -2.49 13.36
CA PHE A 107 2.40 -2.42 14.40
C PHE A 107 3.63 -1.63 13.90
N GLY A 108 4.12 -1.94 12.69
CA GLY A 108 5.18 -1.18 12.04
C GLY A 108 4.82 0.30 11.83
N ALA A 109 3.56 0.58 11.48
CA ALA A 109 3.08 1.96 11.30
C ALA A 109 3.19 2.80 12.57
N ALA A 110 2.89 2.23 13.75
CA ALA A 110 3.06 2.89 15.03
C ALA A 110 4.51 3.27 15.34
N HIS A 111 5.48 2.68 14.62
CA HIS A 111 6.92 2.93 14.75
C HIS A 111 7.53 3.60 13.50
N GLY A 112 6.71 4.11 12.57
CA GLY A 112 7.19 4.76 11.35
C GLY A 112 7.77 3.78 10.30
N LYS A 113 7.47 2.47 10.40
CA LYS A 113 8.05 1.40 9.58
C LYS A 113 7.03 0.70 8.66
N ARG A 114 5.88 1.31 8.39
CA ARG A 114 4.78 0.72 7.61
C ARG A 114 5.24 0.17 6.26
N THR A 115 5.90 0.99 5.47
CA THR A 115 6.34 0.64 4.10
C THR A 115 7.44 -0.42 4.11
N GLU A 116 8.37 -0.32 5.05
CA GLU A 116 9.45 -1.30 5.22
C GLU A 116 8.91 -2.67 5.61
N VAL A 117 7.97 -2.73 6.56
CA VAL A 117 7.31 -3.98 6.96
C VAL A 117 6.53 -4.59 5.79
N ALA A 118 5.81 -3.79 5.02
CA ALA A 118 5.08 -4.28 3.85
C ALA A 118 6.03 -4.89 2.81
N GLU A 119 7.18 -4.26 2.54
CA GLU A 119 8.21 -4.79 1.65
C GLU A 119 8.77 -6.12 2.14
N LEU A 120 9.14 -6.20 3.42
CA LEU A 120 9.67 -7.44 4.03
C LEU A 120 8.65 -8.57 4.01
N LEU A 121 7.37 -8.29 4.21
CA LEU A 121 6.30 -9.28 4.12
C LEU A 121 6.13 -9.82 2.70
N PHE A 122 6.12 -8.96 1.69
CA PHE A 122 6.07 -9.38 0.29
C PHE A 122 7.27 -10.24 -0.08
N LYS A 123 8.48 -9.81 0.28
CA LYS A 123 9.70 -10.57 0.05
C LYS A 123 9.65 -11.93 0.77
N ALA A 124 9.27 -11.94 2.02
CA ALA A 124 9.16 -13.16 2.83
C ALA A 124 8.22 -14.19 2.18
N TYR A 125 7.07 -13.73 1.66
CA TYR A 125 6.10 -14.60 1.03
C TYR A 125 6.51 -15.05 -0.37
N PHE A 126 6.82 -14.11 -1.27
CA PHE A 126 7.03 -14.41 -2.69
C PHE A 126 8.43 -14.92 -3.01
N THR A 127 9.46 -14.41 -2.33
CA THR A 127 10.87 -14.76 -2.62
C THR A 127 11.38 -15.83 -1.66
N ASP A 128 11.21 -15.59 -0.35
CA ASP A 128 11.78 -16.46 0.69
C ASP A 128 10.88 -17.65 1.03
N SER A 129 9.68 -17.73 0.45
CA SER A 129 8.67 -18.79 0.67
C SER A 129 8.33 -19.03 2.14
N LYS A 130 8.35 -17.97 2.96
CA LYS A 130 8.06 -18.05 4.38
C LYS A 130 6.56 -18.11 4.63
N HIS A 131 6.17 -18.86 5.64
CA HIS A 131 4.77 -18.99 6.06
C HIS A 131 4.35 -17.77 6.90
N ILE A 132 3.71 -16.77 6.27
CA ILE A 132 3.38 -15.46 6.87
C ILE A 132 2.28 -15.49 7.94
N ALA A 133 1.62 -16.62 8.19
CA ALA A 133 0.70 -16.77 9.31
C ALA A 133 1.38 -17.36 10.57
N LYS A 134 2.66 -17.74 10.51
CA LYS A 134 3.38 -18.26 11.66
C LYS A 134 4.00 -17.12 12.49
N MET A 135 3.81 -17.17 13.80
CA MET A 135 4.33 -16.17 14.74
C MET A 135 5.84 -15.97 14.58
N GLU A 136 6.61 -17.06 14.49
CA GLU A 136 8.06 -17.00 14.33
C GLU A 136 8.49 -16.25 13.06
N THR A 137 7.75 -16.44 11.96
CA THR A 137 7.99 -15.68 10.70
C THR A 137 7.72 -14.19 10.91
N LEU A 138 6.60 -13.84 11.54
CA LEU A 138 6.23 -12.44 11.77
C LEU A 138 7.21 -11.76 12.75
N LYS A 139 7.67 -12.47 13.79
CA LYS A 139 8.71 -11.99 14.72
C LYS A 139 10.03 -11.76 14.00
N GLY A 140 10.43 -12.66 13.09
CA GLY A 140 11.63 -12.49 12.27
C GLY A 140 11.55 -11.25 11.39
N ILE A 141 10.39 -11.03 10.73
CA ILE A 141 10.16 -9.84 9.90
C ILE A 141 10.19 -8.56 10.75
N ALA A 142 9.60 -8.58 11.95
CA ALA A 142 9.67 -7.45 12.87
C ALA A 142 11.12 -7.11 13.25
N ALA A 143 11.93 -8.13 13.59
CA ALA A 143 13.35 -7.94 13.88
C ALA A 143 14.13 -7.37 12.69
N ASP A 144 13.88 -7.87 11.48
CA ASP A 144 14.49 -7.38 10.24
C ASP A 144 14.13 -5.90 9.97
N ALA A 145 12.93 -5.48 10.37
CA ALA A 145 12.49 -4.07 10.32
C ALA A 145 13.01 -3.21 11.49
N GLY A 146 13.77 -3.78 12.43
CA GLY A 146 14.24 -3.09 13.63
C GLY A 146 13.15 -2.82 14.67
N LEU A 147 12.07 -3.63 14.66
CA LEU A 147 10.99 -3.61 15.63
C LEU A 147 11.23 -4.66 16.72
N ASP A 148 10.65 -4.47 17.90
CA ASP A 148 10.73 -5.43 19.00
C ASP A 148 9.81 -6.66 18.72
N PRO A 149 10.38 -7.88 18.53
CA PRO A 149 9.60 -9.09 18.24
C PRO A 149 8.73 -9.54 19.43
N GLU A 150 9.16 -9.28 20.66
CA GLU A 150 8.39 -9.65 21.85
C GLU A 150 7.18 -8.72 22.04
N ALA A 151 7.36 -7.42 21.78
CA ALA A 151 6.25 -6.48 21.77
C ALA A 151 5.24 -6.81 20.66
N LEU A 152 5.71 -7.25 19.47
CA LEU A 152 4.83 -7.74 18.41
C LEU A 152 4.04 -8.98 18.88
N GLU A 153 4.68 -9.96 19.51
CA GLU A 153 4.00 -11.16 19.98
C GLU A 153 2.88 -10.82 20.98
N VAL A 154 3.16 -9.92 21.92
CA VAL A 154 2.13 -9.41 22.86
C VAL A 154 0.98 -8.75 22.10
N ALA A 155 1.28 -7.93 21.10
CA ALA A 155 0.26 -7.27 20.27
C ALA A 155 -0.59 -8.28 19.50
N LEU A 156 0.02 -9.27 18.85
CA LEU A 156 -0.68 -10.29 18.07
C LEU A 156 -1.48 -11.29 18.93
N ASN A 157 -1.08 -11.51 20.17
CA ASN A 157 -1.85 -12.32 21.14
C ASN A 157 -3.03 -11.55 21.77
N SER A 158 -3.13 -10.24 21.52
CA SER A 158 -4.25 -9.39 21.95
C SER A 158 -5.20 -9.06 20.78
N ASP A 159 -6.08 -8.08 20.96
CA ASP A 159 -6.93 -7.54 19.91
C ASP A 159 -6.31 -6.31 19.21
N ALA A 160 -5.06 -5.98 19.50
CA ALA A 160 -4.38 -4.84 18.91
C ALA A 160 -4.39 -4.91 17.37
N TYR A 161 -4.70 -3.80 16.74
CA TYR A 161 -4.74 -3.59 15.29
C TYR A 161 -5.79 -4.42 14.52
N LYS A 162 -6.65 -5.21 15.18
CA LYS A 162 -7.71 -5.96 14.50
C LYS A 162 -8.74 -5.03 13.86
N GLN A 163 -9.17 -4.01 14.60
CA GLN A 163 -10.18 -3.08 14.12
C GLN A 163 -9.66 -2.21 12.99
N GLU A 164 -8.39 -1.82 13.05
CA GLU A 164 -7.74 -1.05 12.00
C GLU A 164 -7.69 -1.83 10.67
N VAL A 165 -7.30 -3.11 10.71
CA VAL A 165 -7.32 -3.98 9.52
C VAL A 165 -8.73 -4.11 8.96
N LEU A 166 -9.72 -4.39 9.80
CA LEU A 166 -11.11 -4.55 9.38
C LEU A 166 -11.69 -3.25 8.81
N ALA A 167 -11.39 -2.12 9.43
CA ALA A 167 -11.84 -0.81 8.98
C ALA A 167 -11.25 -0.45 7.61
N GLU A 168 -9.96 -0.71 7.38
CA GLU A 168 -9.31 -0.47 6.08
C GLU A 168 -9.88 -1.38 4.99
N CYS A 169 -10.17 -2.66 5.28
CA CYS A 169 -10.84 -3.55 4.34
C CYS A 169 -12.26 -3.07 3.99
N ALA A 170 -13.01 -2.60 4.99
CA ALA A 170 -14.35 -2.05 4.77
C ALA A 170 -14.31 -0.76 3.97
N GLU A 171 -13.33 0.12 4.24
CA GLU A 171 -13.14 1.37 3.50
C GLU A 171 -12.81 1.11 2.03
N ALA A 172 -11.98 0.12 1.71
CA ALA A 172 -11.70 -0.28 0.33
C ALA A 172 -12.99 -0.55 -0.47
N ASN A 173 -13.89 -1.33 0.12
CA ASN A 173 -15.19 -1.64 -0.50
C ASN A 173 -16.05 -0.38 -0.70
N GLN A 174 -16.06 0.55 0.25
CA GLN A 174 -16.78 1.82 0.14
C GLN A 174 -16.20 2.72 -0.97
N LEU A 175 -14.90 2.65 -1.19
CA LEU A 175 -14.21 3.36 -2.28
C LEU A 175 -14.37 2.68 -3.65
N GLY A 176 -15.06 1.54 -3.71
CA GLY A 176 -15.33 0.80 -4.94
C GLY A 176 -14.19 -0.14 -5.38
N ALA A 177 -13.28 -0.51 -4.48
CA ALA A 177 -12.26 -1.51 -4.75
C ALA A 177 -12.91 -2.89 -4.89
N ASN A 178 -12.86 -3.48 -6.09
CA ASN A 178 -13.32 -4.84 -6.37
C ASN A 178 -12.17 -5.87 -6.32
N GLY A 179 -10.96 -5.43 -5.98
CA GLY A 179 -9.74 -6.21 -5.90
C GLY A 179 -8.54 -5.32 -5.67
N VAL A 180 -7.38 -5.94 -5.51
CA VAL A 180 -6.12 -5.25 -5.21
C VAL A 180 -5.02 -5.65 -6.21
N PRO A 181 -4.00 -4.78 -6.42
CA PRO A 181 -3.76 -3.51 -5.72
C PRO A 181 -4.76 -2.42 -6.14
N PHE A 182 -5.10 -1.55 -5.21
CA PHE A 182 -5.97 -0.41 -5.46
C PHE A 182 -5.31 0.85 -4.86
N PHE A 183 -5.06 1.84 -5.71
CA PHE A 183 -4.34 3.06 -5.35
C PHE A 183 -5.31 4.22 -5.33
N VAL A 184 -5.23 5.06 -4.30
CA VAL A 184 -6.03 6.28 -4.18
C VAL A 184 -5.12 7.47 -3.94
N VAL A 185 -5.16 8.45 -4.84
CA VAL A 185 -4.34 9.66 -4.79
C VAL A 185 -5.20 10.83 -4.33
N ASN A 186 -4.80 11.46 -3.21
CA ASN A 186 -5.47 12.59 -2.57
C ASN A 186 -6.97 12.39 -2.35
N ARG A 187 -7.44 11.16 -2.17
CA ARG A 187 -8.87 10.80 -2.03
C ARG A 187 -9.74 11.25 -3.22
N LYS A 188 -9.13 11.53 -4.37
CA LYS A 188 -9.80 12.02 -5.57
C LYS A 188 -9.64 11.13 -6.79
N TYR A 189 -8.47 10.59 -7.01
CA TYR A 189 -8.17 9.72 -8.14
C TYR A 189 -7.93 8.30 -7.67
N ALA A 190 -8.46 7.33 -8.40
CA ALA A 190 -8.23 5.91 -8.13
C ALA A 190 -7.61 5.23 -9.36
N VAL A 191 -6.65 4.34 -9.10
CA VAL A 191 -6.05 3.44 -10.08
C VAL A 191 -6.25 2.01 -9.59
N SER A 192 -6.93 1.19 -10.39
CA SER A 192 -7.18 -0.22 -10.07
C SER A 192 -6.21 -1.13 -10.79
N GLY A 193 -5.67 -2.10 -10.06
CA GLY A 193 -4.73 -3.09 -10.57
C GLY A 193 -3.30 -2.59 -10.71
N ALA A 194 -2.41 -3.53 -11.06
CA ALA A 194 -0.99 -3.26 -11.27
C ALA A 194 -0.75 -2.63 -12.67
N GLN A 195 -1.17 -1.38 -12.84
CA GLN A 195 -0.98 -0.63 -14.08
C GLN A 195 0.51 -0.41 -14.39
N GLN A 196 0.84 0.05 -15.59
CA GLN A 196 2.21 0.41 -15.96
C GLN A 196 2.66 1.70 -15.26
N SER A 197 3.97 1.90 -15.15
CA SER A 197 4.55 3.04 -14.42
C SER A 197 4.17 4.42 -14.96
N ASP A 198 3.94 4.53 -16.26
CA ASP A 198 3.48 5.75 -16.91
C ASP A 198 2.08 6.17 -16.44
N VAL A 199 1.16 5.22 -16.24
CA VAL A 199 -0.18 5.50 -15.70
C VAL A 199 -0.10 6.08 -14.29
N PHE A 200 0.83 5.58 -13.46
CA PHE A 200 1.05 6.12 -12.12
C PHE A 200 1.65 7.53 -12.18
N LEU A 201 2.64 7.74 -13.04
CA LEU A 201 3.23 9.07 -13.25
C LEU A 201 2.18 10.10 -13.71
N ASP A 202 1.32 9.72 -14.66
CA ASP A 202 0.27 10.59 -15.18
C ASP A 202 -0.73 10.99 -14.09
N VAL A 203 -1.16 10.04 -13.25
CA VAL A 203 -2.11 10.34 -12.18
C VAL A 203 -1.47 11.20 -11.08
N LEU A 204 -0.18 11.01 -10.79
CA LEU A 204 0.58 11.84 -9.85
C LEU A 204 0.68 13.28 -10.37
N ASN A 205 1.08 13.47 -11.63
CA ASN A 205 1.16 14.79 -12.28
C ASN A 205 -0.21 15.50 -12.26
N LYS A 206 -1.26 14.79 -12.69
CA LYS A 206 -2.62 15.33 -12.71
C LYS A 206 -3.10 15.75 -11.32
N SER A 207 -2.86 14.91 -10.31
CA SER A 207 -3.26 15.23 -8.94
C SER A 207 -2.46 16.39 -8.36
N TRP A 208 -1.18 16.51 -8.74
CA TRP A 208 -0.31 17.58 -8.28
C TRP A 208 -0.74 18.96 -8.81
N GLU A 209 -1.14 19.05 -10.07
CA GLU A 209 -1.62 20.30 -10.67
C GLU A 209 -2.80 20.92 -9.92
N GLU A 210 -3.60 20.10 -9.26
CA GLU A 210 -4.76 20.55 -8.48
C GLU A 210 -4.42 20.99 -7.04
N VAL A 211 -3.25 20.55 -6.53
CA VAL A 211 -2.79 20.84 -5.15
C VAL A 211 -1.82 22.04 -5.12
N LYS A 212 -1.49 22.63 -6.28
CA LYS A 212 -0.58 23.80 -6.32
C LYS A 212 -1.04 24.87 -5.35
N PRO A 213 -0.16 25.36 -4.45
CA PRO A 213 -0.49 26.45 -3.56
C PRO A 213 -0.89 27.69 -4.36
N LEU A 214 -1.81 28.49 -3.81
CA LEU A 214 -2.16 29.78 -4.39
C LEU A 214 -0.89 30.61 -4.59
N ILE A 215 -0.63 31.04 -5.82
CA ILE A 215 0.40 32.04 -6.10
C ILE A 215 -0.19 33.38 -5.65
N ILE A 216 0.26 33.89 -4.53
CA ILE A 216 -0.10 35.24 -4.08
C ILE A 216 0.66 36.20 -4.98
N LEU A 217 -0.04 36.81 -5.93
CA LEU A 217 0.50 37.93 -6.72
C LEU A 217 0.54 39.13 -5.79
N ASP A 218 1.72 39.48 -5.28
CA ASP A 218 1.91 40.71 -4.51
C ASP A 218 1.76 41.90 -5.48
N PRO A 219 0.74 42.75 -5.29
CA PRO A 219 0.52 43.92 -6.15
C PRO A 219 1.52 45.04 -5.90
N SER A 220 2.53 44.87 -5.04
CA SER A 220 3.54 45.89 -4.72
C SER A 220 4.46 46.28 -5.89
N SER A 221 4.37 45.57 -7.05
CA SER A 221 5.07 45.99 -8.27
C SER A 221 4.32 46.98 -9.16
N SER A 222 3.08 47.31 -8.83
CA SER A 222 2.27 48.29 -9.57
C SER A 222 1.50 49.20 -8.58
N GLY A 223 2.23 50.10 -7.95
CA GLY A 223 1.84 51.29 -7.18
C GLY A 223 0.35 51.61 -6.98
N LYS A 224 -0.39 50.76 -6.27
CA LYS A 224 -1.65 51.13 -5.63
C LYS A 224 -1.78 50.37 -4.32
N ASP A 225 -1.96 51.13 -3.25
CA ASP A 225 -2.07 50.69 -1.87
C ASP A 225 -3.15 49.63 -1.65
N GLY A 226 -2.76 48.35 -1.67
CA GLY A 226 -3.62 47.28 -1.14
C GLY A 226 -3.37 47.13 0.35
N GLN A 227 -4.28 47.62 1.19
CA GLN A 227 -4.20 47.41 2.62
C GLN A 227 -4.54 45.94 2.97
N VAL A 228 -3.64 45.31 3.70
CA VAL A 228 -3.82 43.95 4.24
C VAL A 228 -4.06 44.08 5.75
N CYS A 229 -5.14 43.55 6.26
CA CYS A 229 -5.34 43.42 7.71
C CYS A 229 -4.42 42.31 8.24
N THR A 230 -3.46 42.67 9.09
CA THR A 230 -2.76 41.76 9.97
C THR A 230 -3.41 41.77 11.35
N ASP A 231 -3.27 40.71 12.14
CA ASP A 231 -4.02 40.42 13.38
C ASP A 231 -4.04 41.54 14.45
N ASP A 232 -3.29 42.62 14.28
CA ASP A 232 -3.21 43.74 15.23
C ASP A 232 -3.91 45.04 14.79
N ALA A 233 -4.61 45.10 13.65
CA ALA A 233 -5.20 46.35 13.17
C ALA A 233 -6.45 46.19 12.28
N CYS A 234 -7.54 45.64 12.82
CA CYS A 234 -8.88 45.88 12.29
C CYS A 234 -9.58 46.99 13.11
N GLY A 235 -9.07 48.20 13.02
CA GLY A 235 -9.74 49.41 13.53
C GLY A 235 -10.68 49.95 12.47
N ILE A 236 -12.01 49.91 12.73
CA ILE A 236 -13.03 50.63 11.97
C ILE A 236 -12.82 52.10 12.30
N GLY A 237 -12.28 52.88 11.35
CA GLY A 237 -12.26 54.34 11.46
C GLY A 237 -13.69 54.89 11.40
N GLU A 238 -14.14 55.51 12.47
CA GLU A 238 -15.35 56.30 12.48
C GLU A 238 -15.18 57.50 11.54
N ALA A 239 -16.15 57.67 10.62
CA ALA A 239 -16.24 58.85 9.77
C ALA A 239 -16.86 59.99 10.56
N GLU A 240 -16.13 61.12 10.64
CA GLU A 240 -16.74 62.46 10.85
C GLU A 240 -17.08 63.10 9.50
#